data_daa9144bcea449289aaf9c6c1b64a8ef
#
_entry.id   daa9144bcea449289aaf9c6c1b64a8ef
#
_cell.length_a   1.000
_cell.length_b   1.000
_cell.length_c   1.000
_cell.angle_alpha   90.00
_cell.angle_beta   90.00
_cell.angle_gamma   90.00
#
_symmetry.space_group_name_H-M   'P 1'
#
loop_
_entity.id
_entity.type
_entity.pdbx_description
1 polymer ?
#
loop_
_entity_poly.entity_id
_entity_poly.type
_entity_poly.pdbx_seq_one_letter_code
_entity_poly.pdbx_strand_id
1 'polypeptide(L)'
;NATSPLESVVSASRRDEVPVSASPGIGLAALLTAAIMATNLWAVVRDRRDVERVTKPAAMIALLAVAALAGASDTASGRWLLAALVFGLIGDVMLLGASSKRFVAGLTAFLVGHLFFVASFVTAGMERPGWGWFGLAVLSASLAVGRGILPGARAAGGAPLTIAVAAYMLVIGAMAVSGWATGLLLVGLGVSLFVVSDTVLALGRFVEPRS
;
A
#
# COMPACT_ATOMS: atom_id res chain seq x y z
N ASN A 1 30.24 -32.16 31.80
CA ASN A 1 29.62 -30.90 31.45
C ASN A 1 28.16 -31.15 31.05
N ALA A 2 27.26 -31.07 32.01
CA ALA A 2 25.83 -31.17 31.78
C ALA A 2 25.33 -29.78 31.40
N THR A 3 24.88 -29.62 30.15
CA THR A 3 24.15 -28.43 29.70
C THR A 3 22.87 -28.31 30.53
N SER A 4 22.54 -27.10 31.01
CA SER A 4 21.37 -26.89 31.83
C SER A 4 20.07 -27.19 31.06
N PRO A 5 19.00 -27.69 31.73
CA PRO A 5 17.72 -27.96 31.05
C PRO A 5 17.14 -26.76 30.32
N LEU A 6 17.48 -25.54 30.75
CA LEU A 6 17.02 -24.28 30.10
C LEU A 6 17.72 -24.03 28.76
N GLU A 7 18.99 -24.41 28.60
CA GLU A 7 19.69 -24.27 27.32
C GLU A 7 19.18 -25.26 26.29
N SER A 8 18.73 -26.44 26.69
CA SER A 8 18.13 -27.41 25.76
C SER A 8 16.75 -26.97 25.28
N VAL A 9 15.94 -26.31 26.10
CA VAL A 9 14.61 -25.79 25.76
C VAL A 9 14.76 -24.58 24.82
N VAL A 10 15.70 -23.66 25.07
CA VAL A 10 15.98 -22.51 24.22
C VAL A 10 16.56 -22.94 22.87
N SER A 11 17.38 -23.98 22.84
CA SER A 11 17.94 -24.52 21.59
C SER A 11 16.92 -25.30 20.76
N ALA A 12 15.91 -25.92 21.38
CA ALA A 12 14.82 -26.61 20.69
C ALA A 12 13.85 -25.60 20.05
N SER A 13 13.46 -24.54 20.78
CA SER A 13 12.57 -23.50 20.29
C SER A 13 13.12 -22.74 19.07
N ARG A 14 14.44 -22.67 18.92
CA ARG A 14 15.10 -21.96 17.81
C ARG A 14 15.24 -22.80 16.53
N ARG A 15 14.96 -24.11 16.58
CA ARG A 15 15.11 -25.03 15.43
C ARG A 15 13.86 -25.14 14.56
N ASP A 16 12.71 -24.69 15.04
CA ASP A 16 11.43 -24.84 14.32
C ASP A 16 10.99 -23.56 13.60
N GLU A 17 11.75 -22.47 13.69
CA GLU A 17 11.54 -21.30 12.84
C GLU A 17 12.13 -21.56 11.44
N VAL A 18 11.39 -22.27 10.59
CA VAL A 18 11.67 -22.30 9.16
C VAL A 18 11.46 -20.86 8.65
N PRO A 19 12.50 -20.19 8.13
CA PRO A 19 12.32 -18.83 7.63
C PRO A 19 11.28 -18.87 6.53
N VAL A 20 10.21 -18.09 6.68
CA VAL A 20 9.06 -17.99 5.75
C VAL A 20 9.53 -17.74 4.29
N SER A 21 10.70 -17.10 4.12
CA SER A 21 11.35 -16.87 2.83
C SER A 21 11.90 -18.13 2.14
N ALA A 22 11.93 -19.27 2.83
CA ALA A 22 12.53 -20.51 2.31
C ALA A 22 11.52 -21.46 1.66
N SER A 23 10.20 -21.16 1.68
CA SER A 23 9.24 -22.04 0.99
C SER A 23 9.24 -21.75 -0.52
N PRO A 24 9.45 -22.78 -1.38
CA PRO A 24 9.47 -22.61 -2.84
C PRO A 24 8.18 -21.97 -3.38
N GLY A 25 7.06 -22.20 -2.71
CA GLY A 25 5.77 -21.63 -3.09
C GLY A 25 5.69 -20.11 -2.93
N ILE A 26 6.22 -19.55 -1.84
CA ILE A 26 6.24 -18.10 -1.62
C ILE A 26 7.16 -17.42 -2.63
N GLY A 27 8.34 -18.01 -2.89
CA GLY A 27 9.27 -17.49 -3.88
C GLY A 27 8.66 -17.42 -5.28
N LEU A 28 7.99 -18.48 -5.71
CA LEU A 28 7.29 -18.52 -7.00
C LEU A 28 6.15 -17.50 -7.06
N ALA A 29 5.33 -17.41 -6.02
CA ALA A 29 4.24 -16.43 -5.94
C ALA A 29 4.75 -14.99 -5.99
N ALA A 30 5.84 -14.69 -5.31
CA ALA A 30 6.49 -13.36 -5.34
C ALA A 30 7.03 -13.04 -6.74
N LEU A 31 7.67 -13.99 -7.42
CA LEU A 31 8.15 -13.80 -8.80
C LEU A 31 6.99 -13.57 -9.79
N LEU A 32 5.92 -14.32 -9.68
CA LEU A 32 4.73 -14.12 -10.49
C LEU A 32 4.10 -12.73 -10.24
N THR A 33 4.02 -12.32 -8.99
CA THR A 33 3.55 -10.98 -8.62
C THR A 33 4.43 -9.90 -9.24
N ALA A 34 5.75 -10.04 -9.16
CA ALA A 34 6.69 -9.09 -9.76
C ALA A 34 6.54 -9.03 -11.28
N ALA A 35 6.34 -10.17 -11.95
CA ALA A 35 6.10 -10.22 -13.39
C ALA A 35 4.79 -9.53 -13.79
N ILE A 36 3.69 -9.72 -13.04
CA ILE A 36 2.41 -9.04 -13.27
C ILE A 36 2.57 -7.54 -13.05
N MET A 37 3.28 -7.11 -12.01
CA MET A 37 3.54 -5.70 -11.74
C MET A 37 4.39 -5.04 -12.84
N ALA A 38 5.43 -5.73 -13.32
CA ALA A 38 6.25 -5.24 -14.44
C ALA A 38 5.42 -5.10 -15.72
N THR A 39 4.53 -6.07 -16.00
CA THR A 39 3.60 -6.01 -17.13
C THR A 39 2.61 -4.85 -16.99
N ASN A 40 2.10 -4.60 -15.79
CA ASN A 40 1.23 -3.46 -15.52
C ASN A 40 1.98 -2.13 -15.76
N LEU A 41 3.18 -1.98 -15.21
CA LEU A 41 3.99 -0.78 -15.41
C LEU A 41 4.28 -0.53 -16.90
N TRP A 42 4.64 -1.58 -17.65
CA TRP A 42 4.81 -1.49 -19.10
C TRP A 42 3.52 -1.05 -19.79
N ALA A 43 2.36 -1.60 -19.39
CA ALA A 43 1.06 -1.24 -19.96
C ALA A 43 0.72 0.24 -19.70
N VAL A 44 0.98 0.74 -18.50
CA VAL A 44 0.77 2.15 -18.12
C VAL A 44 1.67 3.08 -18.97
N VAL A 45 2.98 2.73 -19.10
CA VAL A 45 3.93 3.53 -19.90
C VAL A 45 3.57 3.55 -21.39
N ARG A 46 2.97 2.46 -21.88
CA ARG A 46 2.54 2.32 -23.29
C ARG A 46 1.09 2.73 -23.54
N ASP A 47 0.40 3.29 -22.55
CA ASP A 47 -1.04 3.66 -22.60
C ASP A 47 -1.95 2.49 -23.05
N ARG A 48 -1.58 1.26 -22.70
CA ARG A 48 -2.34 0.03 -23.03
C ARG A 48 -3.39 -0.24 -21.95
N ARG A 49 -4.48 0.53 -21.99
CA ARG A 49 -5.59 0.46 -21.02
C ARG A 49 -6.30 -0.90 -20.96
N ASP A 50 -6.31 -1.64 -22.06
CA ASP A 50 -6.81 -3.01 -22.15
C ASP A 50 -6.03 -3.97 -21.23
N VAL A 51 -4.69 -3.88 -21.26
CA VAL A 51 -3.80 -4.68 -20.42
C VAL A 51 -3.83 -4.19 -18.95
N GLU A 52 -3.80 -2.88 -18.73
CA GLU A 52 -3.88 -2.28 -17.38
C GLU A 52 -5.13 -2.73 -16.61
N ARG A 53 -6.30 -2.80 -17.28
CA ARG A 53 -7.56 -3.24 -16.66
C ARG A 53 -7.51 -4.65 -16.10
N VAL A 54 -6.69 -5.52 -16.64
CA VAL A 54 -6.53 -6.91 -16.19
C VAL A 54 -5.37 -7.03 -15.21
N THR A 55 -4.24 -6.41 -15.51
CA THR A 55 -3.01 -6.57 -14.72
C THR A 55 -3.08 -5.89 -13.36
N LYS A 56 -3.82 -4.79 -13.23
CA LYS A 56 -3.99 -4.08 -11.95
C LYS A 56 -4.69 -4.95 -10.90
N PRO A 57 -5.91 -5.45 -11.12
CA PRO A 57 -6.55 -6.35 -10.17
C PRO A 57 -5.78 -7.67 -9.97
N ALA A 58 -5.17 -8.21 -11.03
CA ALA A 58 -4.37 -9.43 -10.94
C ALA A 58 -3.15 -9.25 -10.02
N ALA A 59 -2.47 -8.11 -10.07
CA ALA A 59 -1.36 -7.79 -9.18
C ALA A 59 -1.81 -7.74 -7.70
N MET A 60 -2.96 -7.13 -7.43
CA MET A 60 -3.50 -7.06 -6.06
C MET A 60 -3.92 -8.44 -5.53
N ILE A 61 -4.52 -9.29 -6.38
CA ILE A 61 -4.87 -10.68 -6.02
C ILE A 61 -3.59 -11.47 -5.75
N ALA A 62 -2.56 -11.32 -6.57
CA ALA A 62 -1.28 -11.97 -6.37
C ALA A 62 -0.60 -11.52 -5.06
N LEU A 63 -0.64 -10.22 -4.73
CA LEU A 63 -0.14 -9.70 -3.45
C LEU A 63 -0.91 -10.27 -2.26
N LEU A 64 -2.23 -10.37 -2.35
CA LEU A 64 -3.06 -11.01 -1.32
C LEU A 64 -2.65 -12.47 -1.11
N ALA A 65 -2.44 -13.22 -2.20
CA ALA A 65 -1.99 -14.61 -2.13
C ALA A 65 -0.60 -14.72 -1.47
N VAL A 66 0.35 -13.87 -1.86
CA VAL A 66 1.70 -13.84 -1.24
C VAL A 66 1.60 -13.54 0.25
N ALA A 67 0.82 -12.51 0.65
CA ALA A 67 0.65 -12.14 2.05
C ALA A 67 0.02 -13.29 2.86
N ALA A 68 -1.00 -13.95 2.33
CA ALA A 68 -1.65 -15.09 2.97
C ALA A 68 -0.69 -16.29 3.13
N LEU A 69 0.04 -16.64 2.06
CA LEU A 69 1.05 -17.71 2.08
C LEU A 69 2.21 -17.40 3.03
N ALA A 70 2.51 -16.13 3.24
CA ALA A 70 3.52 -15.67 4.20
C ALA A 70 3.02 -15.65 5.65
N GLY A 71 1.81 -16.16 5.94
CA GLY A 71 1.27 -16.24 7.30
C GLY A 71 0.69 -14.93 7.81
N ALA A 72 0.31 -13.98 6.93
CA ALA A 72 -0.28 -12.72 7.37
C ALA A 72 -1.58 -12.93 8.19
N SER A 73 -2.32 -14.02 7.96
CA SER A 73 -3.52 -14.37 8.74
C SER A 73 -3.23 -14.66 10.21
N ASP A 74 -2.00 -15.04 10.56
CA ASP A 74 -1.64 -15.57 11.87
C ASP A 74 -1.33 -14.45 12.88
N THR A 75 -1.07 -13.24 12.39
CA THR A 75 -0.75 -12.07 13.22
C THR A 75 -1.83 -10.99 13.14
N ALA A 76 -1.95 -10.16 14.18
CA ALA A 76 -2.88 -9.04 14.19
C ALA A 76 -2.51 -8.01 13.10
N SER A 77 -1.23 -7.66 12.97
CA SER A 77 -0.74 -6.73 11.92
C SER A 77 -0.98 -7.29 10.52
N GLY A 78 -0.74 -8.57 10.29
CA GLY A 78 -0.97 -9.22 9.01
C GLY A 78 -2.45 -9.25 8.62
N ARG A 79 -3.37 -9.47 9.57
CA ARG A 79 -4.82 -9.37 9.28
C ARG A 79 -5.24 -7.97 8.84
N TRP A 80 -4.68 -6.92 9.46
CA TRP A 80 -4.88 -5.53 9.00
C TRP A 80 -4.30 -5.31 7.61
N LEU A 81 -3.11 -5.87 7.33
CA LEU A 81 -2.51 -5.82 6.00
C LEU A 81 -3.40 -6.48 4.94
N LEU A 82 -3.94 -7.67 5.21
CA LEU A 82 -4.86 -8.34 4.28
C LEU A 82 -6.12 -7.50 4.03
N ALA A 83 -6.70 -6.90 5.08
CA ALA A 83 -7.83 -5.99 4.93
C ALA A 83 -7.45 -4.77 4.06
N ALA A 84 -6.29 -4.16 4.27
CA ALA A 84 -5.79 -3.07 3.45
C ALA A 84 -5.70 -3.44 1.97
N LEU A 85 -5.14 -4.61 1.66
CA LEU A 85 -5.02 -5.11 0.28
C LEU A 85 -6.37 -5.41 -0.37
N VAL A 86 -7.34 -5.94 0.38
CA VAL A 86 -8.71 -6.14 -0.12
C VAL A 86 -9.37 -4.82 -0.49
N PHE A 87 -9.28 -3.81 0.36
CA PHE A 87 -9.82 -2.49 0.07
C PHE A 87 -9.05 -1.79 -1.06
N GLY A 88 -7.74 -2.01 -1.19
CA GLY A 88 -6.96 -1.59 -2.34
C GLY A 88 -7.47 -2.21 -3.65
N LEU A 89 -7.74 -3.52 -3.66
CA LEU A 89 -8.33 -4.22 -4.82
C LEU A 89 -9.71 -3.64 -5.18
N ILE A 90 -10.58 -3.40 -4.19
CA ILE A 90 -11.88 -2.77 -4.42
C ILE A 90 -11.70 -1.38 -5.04
N GLY A 91 -10.75 -0.59 -4.52
CA GLY A 91 -10.42 0.72 -5.04
C GLY A 91 -9.98 0.68 -6.51
N ASP A 92 -9.05 -0.22 -6.86
CA ASP A 92 -8.60 -0.41 -8.24
C ASP A 92 -9.74 -0.79 -9.18
N VAL A 93 -10.59 -1.74 -8.80
CA VAL A 93 -11.76 -2.16 -9.60
C VAL A 93 -12.75 -1.01 -9.78
N MET A 94 -12.99 -0.21 -8.75
CA MET A 94 -13.88 0.96 -8.85
C MET A 94 -13.30 2.02 -9.81
N LEU A 95 -11.99 2.27 -9.76
CA LEU A 95 -11.33 3.27 -10.63
C LEU A 95 -11.25 2.85 -12.11
N LEU A 96 -11.48 1.59 -12.45
CA LEU A 96 -11.61 1.16 -13.86
C LEU A 96 -12.84 1.76 -14.55
N GLY A 97 -13.81 2.25 -13.78
CA GLY A 97 -15.02 2.86 -14.33
C GLY A 97 -14.90 4.38 -14.50
N ALA A 98 -15.47 4.90 -15.57
CA ALA A 98 -15.39 6.33 -15.94
C ALA A 98 -16.33 7.25 -15.16
N SER A 99 -17.28 6.72 -14.35
CA SER A 99 -18.28 7.56 -13.68
C SER A 99 -17.76 8.22 -12.40
N SER A 100 -18.22 9.44 -12.11
CA SER A 100 -17.87 10.15 -10.88
C SER A 100 -18.26 9.38 -9.62
N LYS A 101 -19.34 8.61 -9.63
CA LYS A 101 -19.75 7.76 -8.50
C LYS A 101 -18.73 6.66 -8.23
N ARG A 102 -18.23 6.00 -9.29
CA ARG A 102 -17.20 4.96 -9.16
C ARG A 102 -15.87 5.54 -8.70
N PHE A 103 -15.53 6.74 -9.15
CA PHE A 103 -14.34 7.45 -8.67
C PHE A 103 -14.41 7.71 -7.17
N VAL A 104 -15.53 8.26 -6.66
CA VAL A 104 -15.71 8.50 -5.22
C VAL A 104 -15.70 7.20 -4.44
N ALA A 105 -16.34 6.13 -4.95
CA ALA A 105 -16.30 4.82 -4.31
C ALA A 105 -14.88 4.25 -4.24
N GLY A 106 -14.09 4.39 -5.30
CA GLY A 106 -12.68 4.00 -5.34
C GLY A 106 -11.84 4.78 -4.34
N LEU A 107 -12.00 6.10 -4.32
CA LEU A 107 -11.31 6.98 -3.36
C LEU A 107 -11.64 6.59 -1.91
N THR A 108 -12.91 6.28 -1.62
CA THR A 108 -13.34 5.83 -0.29
C THR A 108 -12.75 4.47 0.06
N ALA A 109 -12.73 3.53 -0.87
CA ALA A 109 -12.13 2.22 -0.65
C ALA A 109 -10.63 2.34 -0.34
N PHE A 110 -9.88 3.13 -1.12
CA PHE A 110 -8.47 3.39 -0.83
C PHE A 110 -8.27 4.09 0.50
N LEU A 111 -9.12 5.08 0.86
CA LEU A 111 -9.06 5.73 2.17
C LEU A 111 -9.13 4.70 3.31
N VAL A 112 -10.11 3.80 3.23
CA VAL A 112 -10.28 2.72 4.23
C VAL A 112 -9.08 1.77 4.21
N GLY A 113 -8.58 1.43 3.03
CA GLY A 113 -7.37 0.61 2.87
C GLY A 113 -6.15 1.24 3.55
N HIS A 114 -5.93 2.55 3.39
CA HIS A 114 -4.84 3.26 4.04
C HIS A 114 -4.97 3.29 5.56
N LEU A 115 -6.19 3.41 6.10
CA LEU A 115 -6.43 3.29 7.54
C LEU A 115 -6.03 1.90 8.05
N PHE A 116 -6.31 0.84 7.30
CA PHE A 116 -5.88 -0.51 7.64
C PHE A 116 -4.37 -0.69 7.52
N PHE A 117 -3.69 -0.06 6.57
CA PHE A 117 -2.22 -0.02 6.53
C PHE A 117 -1.65 0.65 7.78
N VAL A 118 -2.20 1.81 8.19
CA VAL A 118 -1.79 2.47 9.44
C VAL A 118 -1.99 1.53 10.63
N ALA A 119 -3.15 0.87 10.74
CA ALA A 119 -3.42 -0.10 11.80
C ALA A 119 -2.43 -1.27 11.77
N SER A 120 -2.08 -1.77 10.59
CA SER A 120 -1.06 -2.82 10.40
C SER A 120 0.30 -2.37 10.94
N PHE A 121 0.78 -1.18 10.53
CA PHE A 121 2.09 -0.67 10.94
C PHE A 121 2.16 -0.37 12.43
N VAL A 122 1.12 0.24 13.01
CA VAL A 122 1.05 0.50 14.45
C VAL A 122 1.02 -0.80 15.26
N THR A 123 0.27 -1.80 14.79
CA THR A 123 0.17 -3.11 15.46
C THR A 123 1.45 -3.93 15.31
N ALA A 124 2.18 -3.78 14.20
CA ALA A 124 3.48 -4.41 14.00
C ALA A 124 4.57 -3.85 14.92
N GLY A 125 4.42 -2.60 15.36
CA GLY A 125 5.36 -1.86 16.18
C GLY A 125 6.12 -0.79 15.37
N MET A 126 6.34 0.33 16.01
CA MET A 126 7.13 1.46 15.46
C MET A 126 8.52 1.46 16.10
N GLU A 127 9.36 0.55 15.64
CA GLU A 127 10.71 0.31 16.18
C GLU A 127 11.63 1.54 16.07
N ARG A 128 11.39 2.39 15.05
CA ARG A 128 12.19 3.58 14.77
C ARG A 128 11.29 4.80 14.50
N PRO A 129 10.61 5.35 15.51
CA PRO A 129 9.66 6.45 15.32
C PRO A 129 10.31 7.69 14.68
N GLY A 130 11.60 7.94 14.92
CA GLY A 130 12.36 9.01 14.26
C GLY A 130 12.44 8.89 12.74
N TRP A 131 12.29 7.69 12.17
CA TRP A 131 12.24 7.53 10.71
C TRP A 131 10.93 8.05 10.09
N GLY A 132 9.91 8.32 10.89
CA GLY A 132 8.68 8.97 10.44
C GLY A 132 8.93 10.34 9.76
N TRP A 133 10.05 11.01 10.04
CA TRP A 133 10.46 12.23 9.34
C TRP A 133 10.65 12.04 7.83
N PHE A 134 11.11 10.86 7.39
CA PHE A 134 11.17 10.54 5.95
C PHE A 134 9.78 10.51 5.33
N GLY A 135 8.80 9.94 6.02
CA GLY A 135 7.40 9.95 5.59
C GLY A 135 6.83 11.37 5.49
N LEU A 136 7.13 12.23 6.47
CA LEU A 136 6.74 13.66 6.41
C LEU A 136 7.43 14.38 5.25
N ALA A 137 8.69 14.08 4.96
CA ALA A 137 9.41 14.69 3.83
C ALA A 137 8.76 14.28 2.48
N VAL A 138 8.42 12.99 2.31
CA VAL A 138 7.71 12.50 1.12
C VAL A 138 6.35 13.18 0.97
N LEU A 139 5.57 13.26 2.05
CA LEU A 139 4.28 13.95 2.06
C LEU A 139 4.44 15.42 1.69
N SER A 140 5.40 16.13 2.29
CA SER A 140 5.64 17.55 2.04
C SER A 140 6.02 17.80 0.57
N ALA A 141 6.89 16.96 -0.01
CA ALA A 141 7.23 17.02 -1.42
C ALA A 141 6.00 16.80 -2.31
N SER A 142 5.18 15.78 -2.00
CA SER A 142 3.95 15.49 -2.73
C SER A 142 2.93 16.62 -2.64
N LEU A 143 2.78 17.26 -1.48
CA LEU A 143 1.92 18.43 -1.30
C LEU A 143 2.45 19.65 -2.10
N ALA A 144 3.76 19.86 -2.13
CA ALA A 144 4.37 20.93 -2.90
C ALA A 144 4.14 20.77 -4.41
N VAL A 145 4.26 19.54 -4.92
CA VAL A 145 3.96 19.21 -6.32
C VAL A 145 2.45 19.30 -6.58
N GLY A 146 1.63 18.80 -5.66
CA GLY A 146 0.18 18.71 -5.77
C GLY A 146 -0.60 19.96 -5.37
N ARG A 147 0.03 21.13 -5.32
CA ARG A 147 -0.63 22.41 -4.89
C ARG A 147 -1.95 22.72 -5.61
N GLY A 148 -2.09 22.27 -6.85
CA GLY A 148 -3.32 22.43 -7.64
C GLY A 148 -4.42 21.41 -7.32
N ILE A 149 -4.14 20.33 -6.57
CA ILE A 149 -5.08 19.22 -6.36
C ILE A 149 -6.35 19.69 -5.63
N LEU A 150 -6.22 20.38 -4.50
CA LEU A 150 -7.38 20.85 -3.72
C LEU A 150 -8.22 21.92 -4.46
N PRO A 151 -7.61 22.94 -5.08
CA PRO A 151 -8.37 23.85 -5.95
C PRO A 151 -9.05 23.14 -7.11
N GLY A 152 -8.37 22.18 -7.77
CA GLY A 152 -8.95 21.38 -8.84
C GLY A 152 -10.11 20.50 -8.37
N ALA A 153 -9.99 19.85 -7.21
CA ALA A 153 -11.08 19.09 -6.61
C ALA A 153 -12.29 19.98 -6.29
N ARG A 154 -12.04 21.21 -5.81
CA ARG A 154 -13.10 22.20 -5.55
C ARG A 154 -13.82 22.62 -6.83
N ALA A 155 -13.09 22.85 -7.89
CA ALA A 155 -13.68 23.17 -9.20
C ALA A 155 -14.49 22.01 -9.76
N ALA A 156 -14.06 20.76 -9.56
CA ALA A 156 -14.70 19.57 -10.09
C ALA A 156 -15.95 19.11 -9.32
N GLY A 157 -16.02 19.31 -7.99
CA GLY A 157 -17.10 18.76 -7.16
C GLY A 157 -17.42 19.55 -5.91
N GLY A 158 -16.96 20.80 -5.82
CA GLY A 158 -17.26 21.70 -4.69
C GLY A 158 -16.65 21.25 -3.36
N ALA A 159 -17.22 21.76 -2.26
CA ALA A 159 -16.73 21.49 -0.91
C ALA A 159 -16.72 19.99 -0.53
N PRO A 160 -17.73 19.16 -0.86
CA PRO A 160 -17.72 17.75 -0.48
C PRO A 160 -16.53 16.98 -1.06
N LEU A 161 -16.21 17.19 -2.34
CA LEU A 161 -15.08 16.53 -2.98
C LEU A 161 -13.74 17.04 -2.44
N THR A 162 -13.63 18.34 -2.15
CA THR A 162 -12.45 18.94 -1.54
C THR A 162 -12.17 18.32 -0.16
N ILE A 163 -13.20 18.17 0.67
CA ILE A 163 -13.08 17.56 2.01
C ILE A 163 -12.65 16.10 1.89
N ALA A 164 -13.24 15.34 0.97
CA ALA A 164 -12.89 13.94 0.74
C ALA A 164 -11.42 13.78 0.30
N VAL A 165 -10.97 14.62 -0.63
CA VAL A 165 -9.57 14.61 -1.10
C VAL A 165 -8.61 15.06 0.01
N ALA A 166 -8.96 16.08 0.80
CA ALA A 166 -8.14 16.53 1.92
C ALA A 166 -8.01 15.44 3.01
N ALA A 167 -9.11 14.77 3.37
CA ALA A 167 -9.10 13.63 4.29
C ALA A 167 -8.23 12.49 3.77
N TYR A 168 -8.32 12.20 2.47
CA TYR A 168 -7.48 11.21 1.82
C TYR A 168 -5.99 11.55 1.92
N MET A 169 -5.62 12.81 1.64
CA MET A 169 -4.24 13.29 1.74
C MET A 169 -3.70 13.18 3.19
N LEU A 170 -4.54 13.43 4.18
CA LEU A 170 -4.18 13.27 5.59
C LEU A 170 -3.89 11.80 5.94
N VAL A 171 -4.75 10.89 5.51
CA VAL A 171 -4.63 9.46 5.84
C VAL A 171 -3.44 8.83 5.13
N ILE A 172 -3.20 9.16 3.85
CA ILE A 172 -2.02 8.65 3.13
C ILE A 172 -0.73 9.20 3.74
N GLY A 173 -0.75 10.44 4.25
CA GLY A 173 0.35 11.01 5.03
C GLY A 173 0.61 10.25 6.33
N ALA A 174 -0.44 9.93 7.08
CA ALA A 174 -0.33 9.11 8.29
C ALA A 174 0.24 7.70 7.98
N MET A 175 -0.18 7.10 6.86
CA MET A 175 0.36 5.83 6.38
C MET A 175 1.86 5.94 6.07
N ALA A 176 2.29 7.00 5.39
CA ALA A 176 3.71 7.21 5.06
C ALA A 176 4.56 7.37 6.33
N VAL A 177 4.10 8.17 7.29
CA VAL A 177 4.79 8.40 8.56
C VAL A 177 4.88 7.11 9.37
N SER A 178 3.78 6.38 9.55
CA SER A 178 3.75 5.13 10.31
C SER A 178 4.54 4.01 9.61
N GLY A 179 4.49 3.93 8.28
CA GLY A 179 5.28 2.96 7.52
C GLY A 179 6.78 3.15 7.68
N TRP A 180 7.28 4.38 7.60
CA TRP A 180 8.69 4.68 7.88
C TRP A 180 9.05 4.44 9.35
N ALA A 181 8.15 4.74 10.29
CA ALA A 181 8.36 4.55 11.71
C ALA A 181 8.55 3.07 12.13
N THR A 182 8.12 2.10 11.31
CA THR A 182 8.42 0.67 11.53
C THR A 182 9.92 0.38 11.52
N GLY A 183 10.74 1.22 10.90
CA GLY A 183 12.18 1.00 10.74
C GLY A 183 12.53 -0.02 9.64
N LEU A 184 11.57 -0.52 8.90
CA LEU A 184 11.77 -1.44 7.78
C LEU A 184 11.91 -0.64 6.48
N LEU A 185 13.12 -0.62 5.91
CA LEU A 185 13.45 0.17 4.72
C LEU A 185 12.50 -0.12 3.54
N LEU A 186 12.21 -1.40 3.28
CA LEU A 186 11.32 -1.80 2.18
C LEU A 186 9.88 -1.30 2.38
N VAL A 187 9.39 -1.26 3.62
CA VAL A 187 8.08 -0.69 3.95
C VAL A 187 8.11 0.82 3.69
N GLY A 188 9.14 1.53 4.18
CA GLY A 188 9.30 2.96 3.96
C GLY A 188 9.37 3.34 2.48
N LEU A 189 10.14 2.59 1.67
CA LEU A 189 10.19 2.78 0.22
C LEU A 189 8.84 2.48 -0.45
N GLY A 190 8.16 1.41 -0.04
CA GLY A 190 6.84 1.03 -0.57
C GLY A 190 5.79 2.10 -0.34
N VAL A 191 5.66 2.62 0.89
CA VAL A 191 4.71 3.71 1.19
C VAL A 191 5.07 5.00 0.45
N SER A 192 6.36 5.30 0.26
CA SER A 192 6.81 6.47 -0.50
C SER A 192 6.39 6.38 -1.97
N LEU A 193 6.62 5.22 -2.61
CA LEU A 193 6.18 4.97 -3.98
C LEU A 193 4.66 5.08 -4.11
N PHE A 194 3.92 4.62 -3.09
CA PHE A 194 2.46 4.72 -3.07
C PHE A 194 2.02 6.18 -3.04
N VAL A 195 2.57 7.02 -2.15
CA VAL A 195 2.28 8.46 -2.06
C VAL A 195 2.56 9.17 -3.38
N VAL A 196 3.70 8.85 -4.02
CA VAL A 196 4.06 9.42 -5.33
C VAL A 196 3.06 9.01 -6.40
N SER A 197 2.71 7.72 -6.49
CA SER A 197 1.73 7.19 -7.44
C SER A 197 0.36 7.89 -7.30
N ASP A 198 -0.12 8.04 -6.07
CA ASP A 198 -1.40 8.70 -5.80
C ASP A 198 -1.37 10.19 -6.10
N THR A 199 -0.23 10.84 -5.86
CA THR A 199 -0.04 12.25 -6.25
C THR A 199 -0.15 12.41 -7.77
N VAL A 200 0.50 11.53 -8.54
CA VAL A 200 0.42 11.54 -10.02
C VAL A 200 -1.02 11.29 -10.50
N LEU A 201 -1.73 10.34 -9.88
CA LEU A 201 -3.13 10.07 -10.19
C LEU A 201 -4.01 11.29 -9.92
N ALA A 202 -3.82 11.95 -8.77
CA ALA A 202 -4.57 13.13 -8.40
C ALA A 202 -4.27 14.34 -9.30
N LEU A 203 -3.00 14.53 -9.70
CA LEU A 203 -2.61 15.56 -10.69
C LEU A 203 -3.32 15.34 -12.02
N GLY A 204 -3.28 14.12 -12.56
CA GLY A 204 -3.97 13.77 -13.80
C GLY A 204 -5.49 13.90 -13.70
N ARG A 205 -6.07 13.81 -12.51
CA ARG A 205 -7.52 13.95 -12.32
C ARG A 205 -7.97 15.39 -12.13
N PHE A 206 -7.21 16.21 -11.41
CA PHE A 206 -7.66 17.51 -10.90
C PHE A 206 -6.90 18.70 -11.47
N VAL A 207 -5.69 18.51 -11.96
CA VAL A 207 -4.84 19.62 -12.45
C VAL A 207 -4.66 19.56 -13.96
N GLU A 208 -4.37 18.39 -14.50
CA GLU A 208 -4.17 18.15 -15.92
C GLU A 208 -5.13 17.04 -16.40
N PRO A 209 -6.45 17.29 -16.44
CA PRO A 209 -7.37 16.26 -16.92
C PRO A 209 -7.03 15.92 -18.37
N ARG A 210 -6.62 14.67 -18.59
CA ARG A 210 -6.39 14.14 -19.93
C ARG A 210 -7.73 14.14 -20.67
N SER A 211 -7.79 14.93 -21.75
CA SER A 211 -8.93 15.01 -22.69
C SER A 211 -9.21 13.66 -23.37
#